data_fa7964ff7069e37f0d035c1f1d432dd3
#
_entry.id   fa7964ff7069e37f0d035c1f1d432dd3
#
_cell.length_a   1.000
_cell.length_b   1.000
_cell.length_c   1.000
_cell.angle_alpha   90.00
_cell.angle_beta   90.00
_cell.angle_gamma   90.00
#
_symmetry.space_group_name_H-M   'P 1'
#
loop_
_entity.id
_entity.type
_entity.pdbx_description
1 polymer ?
#
loop_
_entity_poly.entity_id
_entity_poly.type
_entity_poly.pdbx_seq_one_letter_code
_entity_poly.pdbx_strand_id
1 'polypeptide(L)'
;MRVIEFLKRVIRKMMPIKDDLHLELAVSNTMINAINAWARMYADEPPWKGGCDDVRTLNLPAVVCEELARLMMSEAKSTVTAGEQAQYLAKAKLAKTGSARDSFLRAAHSVQSGSARADYLNAQYVDMFSDLRNVRDHIERALALGGVVLKPFVANGRIETDFVYANKFAPVSFNSNKEITSALFADQKTIGRDTYTRLEYHVLEGTGYSIFNTAYCKHNYTADTMNECCIWSADLGSPCELSAVPEWAEISPKVHIENVNRMLFAYFRPPRANWLDPDSPIGVSVFARAEHAIEEADRQFTRILWEYKATEAAVFADSRLFKLSNKGEPLLPVGMERIYRVLNGDSKNSEGLASNLKEYAPTIRDVSLFNGLNKWLRIVELQTGLAYGTISDVNEVEKTASEIVASKQRSQSTVSALQSALEKTLGEYVAAMDTLATLYGLAPEGGYELSFEWGDSIVTDTNLEFSQRMQMNAAGLLDGVPVLAWYFGCSEEEAKAMMPKKSKLFDGRSDQIEDKE
;
A
#
# COMPACT_ATOMS: atom_id res chain seq x y z
N MET A 1 -22.96 17.86 2.66
CA MET A 1 -24.36 17.76 3.18
C MET A 1 -25.30 17.05 2.19
N ARG A 2 -25.35 17.42 0.91
CA ARG A 2 -26.27 16.82 -0.09
C ARG A 2 -26.07 15.32 -0.32
N VAL A 3 -24.84 14.82 -0.35
CA VAL A 3 -24.50 13.41 -0.61
C VAL A 3 -24.99 12.50 0.53
N ILE A 4 -24.64 12.84 1.76
CA ILE A 4 -25.04 12.09 2.95
C ILE A 4 -26.57 11.99 3.03
N GLU A 5 -27.28 13.08 2.81
CA GLU A 5 -28.76 13.08 2.82
C GLU A 5 -29.34 12.25 1.67
N PHE A 6 -28.68 12.25 0.51
CA PHE A 6 -29.07 11.40 -0.61
C PHE A 6 -28.91 9.91 -0.26
N LEU A 7 -27.76 9.51 0.24
CA LEU A 7 -27.50 8.12 0.64
C LEU A 7 -28.43 7.65 1.77
N LYS A 8 -28.69 8.50 2.77
CA LYS A 8 -29.70 8.22 3.82
C LYS A 8 -31.08 7.97 3.22
N ARG A 9 -31.49 8.75 2.20
CA ARG A 9 -32.77 8.57 1.50
C ARG A 9 -32.82 7.25 0.73
N VAL A 10 -31.71 6.87 0.09
CA VAL A 10 -31.60 5.59 -0.63
C VAL A 10 -31.73 4.42 0.34
N ILE A 11 -30.99 4.41 1.43
CA ILE A 11 -31.04 3.37 2.45
C ILE A 11 -32.45 3.25 3.04
N ARG A 12 -33.10 4.36 3.35
CA ARG A 12 -34.52 4.36 3.82
C ARG A 12 -35.49 3.76 2.81
N LYS A 13 -35.22 3.90 1.52
CA LYS A 13 -36.03 3.24 0.46
C LYS A 13 -35.77 1.74 0.37
N MET A 14 -34.53 1.32 0.59
CA MET A 14 -34.13 -0.11 0.55
C MET A 14 -34.71 -0.89 1.71
N MET A 15 -34.70 -0.30 2.89
CA MET A 15 -35.32 -0.87 4.10
C MET A 15 -36.57 -0.09 4.46
N PRO A 16 -37.71 -0.72 4.74
CA PRO A 16 -38.84 -0.10 5.39
C PRO A 16 -38.50 0.14 6.88
N ILE A 17 -37.60 1.08 7.14
CA ILE A 17 -37.23 1.50 8.49
C ILE A 17 -38.37 2.36 9.03
N LYS A 18 -38.87 2.04 10.23
CA LYS A 18 -39.76 2.94 10.95
C LYS A 18 -39.10 4.32 11.05
N ASP A 19 -39.86 5.37 10.77
CA ASP A 19 -39.39 6.76 10.63
C ASP A 19 -38.58 7.31 11.82
N ASP A 20 -38.53 6.62 12.95
CA ASP A 20 -37.86 7.03 14.18
C ASP A 20 -36.37 6.64 14.28
N LEU A 21 -35.82 5.85 13.34
CA LEU A 21 -34.39 5.54 13.37
C LEU A 21 -33.60 6.66 12.67
N HIS A 22 -32.84 7.42 13.46
CA HIS A 22 -31.82 8.36 12.95
C HIS A 22 -30.72 7.58 12.25
N LEU A 23 -30.82 7.44 10.93
CA LEU A 23 -29.79 6.82 10.10
C LEU A 23 -28.67 7.83 9.92
N GLU A 24 -27.58 7.67 10.62
CA GLU A 24 -26.37 8.47 10.49
C GLU A 24 -25.32 7.66 9.74
N LEU A 25 -24.83 8.16 8.61
CA LEU A 25 -23.62 7.59 7.98
C LEU A 25 -22.43 7.83 8.89
N ALA A 26 -21.65 6.80 9.12
CA ALA A 26 -20.47 6.84 9.99
C ALA A 26 -19.27 7.56 9.33
N VAL A 27 -19.53 8.56 8.50
CA VAL A 27 -18.50 9.31 7.73
C VAL A 27 -18.88 10.76 7.60
N SER A 28 -18.00 11.66 7.99
CA SER A 28 -18.18 13.11 7.83
C SER A 28 -17.87 13.60 6.42
N ASN A 29 -18.40 14.77 6.04
CA ASN A 29 -18.03 15.41 4.77
C ASN A 29 -16.52 15.73 4.68
N THR A 30 -15.89 16.05 5.80
CA THR A 30 -14.43 16.27 5.87
C THR A 30 -13.68 15.03 5.44
N MET A 31 -14.09 13.87 5.94
CA MET A 31 -13.48 12.58 5.58
C MET A 31 -13.69 12.21 4.11
N ILE A 32 -14.90 12.46 3.57
CA ILE A 32 -15.19 12.24 2.15
C ILE A 32 -14.27 13.09 1.26
N ASN A 33 -14.12 14.37 1.59
CA ASN A 33 -13.25 15.27 0.84
C ASN A 33 -11.78 14.82 0.92
N ALA A 34 -11.33 14.35 2.09
CA ALA A 34 -9.99 13.84 2.29
C ALA A 34 -9.74 12.57 1.43
N ILE A 35 -10.65 11.59 1.43
CA ILE A 35 -10.53 10.39 0.59
C ILE A 35 -10.40 10.76 -0.89
N ASN A 36 -11.21 11.70 -1.37
CA ASN A 36 -11.14 12.16 -2.75
C ASN A 36 -9.83 12.90 -3.07
N ALA A 37 -9.32 13.70 -2.12
CA ALA A 37 -8.02 14.36 -2.27
C ALA A 37 -6.89 13.33 -2.33
N TRP A 38 -6.89 12.32 -1.44
CA TRP A 38 -5.88 11.24 -1.44
C TRP A 38 -5.90 10.43 -2.74
N ALA A 39 -7.10 10.12 -3.27
CA ALA A 39 -7.24 9.42 -4.54
C ALA A 39 -6.59 10.19 -5.69
N ARG A 40 -6.80 11.50 -5.75
CA ARG A 40 -6.18 12.39 -6.76
C ARG A 40 -4.67 12.49 -6.55
N MET A 41 -4.22 12.67 -5.32
CA MET A 41 -2.78 12.74 -4.99
C MET A 41 -2.05 11.45 -5.38
N TYR A 42 -2.64 10.29 -5.11
CA TYR A 42 -2.09 8.99 -5.52
C TYR A 42 -2.05 8.83 -7.05
N ALA A 43 -3.03 9.37 -7.76
CA ALA A 43 -3.09 9.39 -9.22
C ALA A 43 -2.19 10.46 -9.87
N ASP A 44 -1.28 11.07 -9.12
CA ASP A 44 -0.42 12.18 -9.55
C ASP A 44 -1.20 13.44 -9.99
N GLU A 45 -2.36 13.68 -9.40
CA GLU A 45 -3.20 14.87 -9.64
C GLU A 45 -3.51 15.62 -8.33
N PRO A 46 -2.49 16.01 -7.53
CA PRO A 46 -2.73 16.74 -6.30
C PRO A 46 -3.35 18.12 -6.58
N PRO A 47 -4.05 18.72 -5.60
CA PRO A 47 -4.74 20.00 -5.78
C PRO A 47 -3.83 21.17 -6.20
N TRP A 48 -2.54 21.08 -5.90
CA TRP A 48 -1.53 22.12 -6.19
C TRP A 48 -0.81 21.92 -7.54
N LYS A 49 -1.04 20.82 -8.26
CA LYS A 49 -0.41 20.56 -9.57
C LYS A 49 -0.86 21.57 -10.60
N GLY A 50 0.09 22.14 -11.33
CA GLY A 50 -0.19 23.21 -12.29
C GLY A 50 -0.45 24.54 -11.59
N GLY A 51 -1.53 25.20 -11.94
CA GLY A 51 -1.87 26.53 -11.43
C GLY A 51 -0.95 27.64 -11.96
N CYS A 52 -0.96 28.80 -11.29
CA CYS A 52 -0.14 29.94 -11.72
C CYS A 52 1.38 29.68 -11.64
N ASP A 53 1.80 28.79 -10.75
CA ASP A 53 3.21 28.48 -10.49
C ASP A 53 3.72 27.27 -11.31
N ASP A 54 2.88 26.66 -12.16
CA ASP A 54 3.17 25.43 -12.95
C ASP A 54 3.86 24.35 -12.10
N VAL A 55 3.30 24.05 -10.92
CA VAL A 55 3.90 23.11 -9.96
C VAL A 55 4.01 21.71 -10.59
N ARG A 56 5.23 21.17 -10.57
CA ARG A 56 5.56 19.81 -10.98
C ARG A 56 5.64 18.90 -9.79
N THR A 57 5.19 17.68 -9.95
CA THR A 57 5.07 16.69 -8.87
C THR A 57 6.16 15.63 -8.94
N LEU A 58 6.56 15.12 -7.78
CA LEU A 58 7.44 13.95 -7.61
C LEU A 58 6.64 12.65 -7.45
N ASN A 59 5.32 12.75 -7.40
CA ASN A 59 4.41 11.63 -7.11
C ASN A 59 4.74 10.89 -5.80
N LEU A 60 5.17 11.61 -4.77
CA LEU A 60 5.54 11.04 -3.48
C LEU A 60 4.44 10.20 -2.81
N PRO A 61 3.13 10.52 -2.95
CA PRO A 61 2.06 9.69 -2.43
C PRO A 61 2.12 8.24 -2.94
N ALA A 62 2.31 8.05 -4.24
CA ALA A 62 2.42 6.71 -4.82
C ALA A 62 3.71 6.01 -4.37
N VAL A 63 4.85 6.70 -4.40
CA VAL A 63 6.15 6.16 -3.94
C VAL A 63 6.09 5.67 -2.49
N VAL A 64 5.47 6.45 -1.58
CA VAL A 64 5.31 6.07 -0.17
C VAL A 64 4.44 4.82 -0.02
N CYS A 65 3.32 4.76 -0.75
CA CYS A 65 2.40 3.63 -0.67
C CYS A 65 3.00 2.36 -1.26
N GLU A 66 3.68 2.46 -2.40
CA GLU A 66 4.40 1.37 -3.05
C GLU A 66 5.48 0.80 -2.12
N GLU A 67 6.29 1.67 -1.51
CA GLU A 67 7.38 1.24 -0.64
C GLU A 67 6.85 0.57 0.65
N LEU A 68 5.82 1.11 1.28
CA LEU A 68 5.20 0.48 2.45
C LEU A 68 4.55 -0.86 2.10
N ALA A 69 3.84 -0.95 0.96
CA ALA A 69 3.26 -2.20 0.48
C ALA A 69 4.35 -3.23 0.14
N ARG A 70 5.45 -2.80 -0.48
CA ARG A 70 6.62 -3.64 -0.76
C ARG A 70 7.24 -4.19 0.52
N LEU A 71 7.50 -3.33 1.51
CA LEU A 71 8.08 -3.75 2.79
C LEU A 71 7.15 -4.69 3.56
N MET A 72 5.84 -4.44 3.50
CA MET A 72 4.84 -5.24 4.19
C MET A 72 4.67 -6.64 3.59
N MET A 73 4.77 -6.76 2.25
CA MET A 73 4.40 -7.97 1.51
C MET A 73 5.60 -8.72 0.90
N SER A 74 6.86 -8.25 1.07
CA SER A 74 8.03 -8.79 0.37
C SER A 74 8.25 -10.28 0.58
N GLU A 75 7.95 -10.81 1.76
CA GLU A 75 8.15 -12.21 2.12
C GLU A 75 6.90 -12.83 2.76
N ALA A 76 5.75 -12.16 2.58
CA ALA A 76 4.51 -12.59 3.19
C ALA A 76 4.04 -13.92 2.60
N LYS A 77 3.88 -14.91 3.47
CA LYS A 77 3.22 -16.18 3.16
C LYS A 77 2.09 -16.38 4.13
N SER A 78 0.94 -16.75 3.61
CA SER A 78 -0.21 -17.05 4.42
C SER A 78 -0.94 -18.26 3.85
N THR A 79 -1.34 -19.16 4.72
CA THR A 79 -2.02 -20.40 4.34
C THR A 79 -3.11 -20.76 5.33
N VAL A 80 -4.18 -21.37 4.83
CA VAL A 80 -5.24 -21.95 5.65
C VAL A 80 -4.93 -23.45 5.82
N THR A 81 -4.81 -23.90 7.07
CA THR A 81 -4.45 -25.28 7.40
C THR A 81 -5.49 -25.90 8.33
N ALA A 82 -5.49 -27.23 8.45
CA ALA A 82 -6.28 -27.89 9.48
C ALA A 82 -5.76 -27.50 10.87
N GLY A 83 -6.67 -27.28 11.84
CA GLY A 83 -6.31 -26.73 13.14
C GLY A 83 -5.24 -27.51 13.92
N GLU A 84 -5.18 -28.85 13.79
CA GLU A 84 -4.12 -29.66 14.39
C GLU A 84 -2.75 -29.39 13.75
N GLN A 85 -2.69 -29.22 12.44
CA GLN A 85 -1.47 -28.90 11.71
C GLN A 85 -0.92 -27.54 12.13
N ALA A 86 -1.78 -26.54 12.26
CA ALA A 86 -1.40 -25.21 12.72
C ALA A 86 -0.84 -25.21 14.14
N GLN A 87 -1.42 -26.02 15.05
CA GLN A 87 -0.87 -26.16 16.41
C GLN A 87 0.55 -26.72 16.42
N TYR A 88 0.85 -27.71 15.55
CA TYR A 88 2.19 -28.23 15.44
C TYR A 88 3.15 -27.22 14.80
N LEU A 89 2.71 -26.46 13.80
CA LEU A 89 3.50 -25.39 13.21
C LEU A 89 3.79 -24.27 14.22
N ALA A 90 2.81 -23.88 15.04
CA ALA A 90 3.00 -22.91 16.12
C ALA A 90 3.99 -23.43 17.18
N LYS A 91 3.89 -24.69 17.57
CA LYS A 91 4.86 -25.34 18.50
C LYS A 91 6.26 -25.40 17.89
N ALA A 92 6.39 -25.63 16.58
CA ALA A 92 7.67 -25.62 15.88
C ALA A 92 8.33 -24.22 15.90
N LYS A 93 7.52 -23.14 15.74
CA LYS A 93 8.01 -21.75 15.83
C LYS A 93 8.51 -21.39 17.24
N LEU A 94 7.86 -21.91 18.28
CA LEU A 94 8.22 -21.67 19.69
C LEU A 94 9.32 -22.60 20.22
N ALA A 95 9.71 -23.63 19.45
CA ALA A 95 10.70 -24.59 19.87
C ALA A 95 12.10 -23.98 19.98
N LYS A 96 12.70 -24.08 21.16
CA LYS A 96 14.04 -23.53 21.45
C LYS A 96 15.20 -24.37 20.92
N THR A 97 14.94 -25.61 20.47
CA THR A 97 15.94 -26.53 19.95
C THR A 97 15.56 -27.03 18.57
N GLY A 98 16.55 -27.22 17.69
CA GLY A 98 16.33 -27.69 16.32
C GLY A 98 15.62 -29.06 16.28
N SER A 99 16.02 -30.00 17.15
CA SER A 99 15.40 -31.31 17.26
C SER A 99 13.91 -31.26 17.65
N ALA A 100 13.52 -30.37 18.56
CA ALA A 100 12.12 -30.17 18.91
C ALA A 100 11.34 -29.55 17.76
N ARG A 101 11.94 -28.56 17.06
CA ARG A 101 11.36 -27.95 15.88
C ARG A 101 11.10 -28.99 14.79
N ASP A 102 12.09 -29.82 14.46
CA ASP A 102 11.96 -30.86 13.44
C ASP A 102 10.95 -31.93 13.80
N SER A 103 10.83 -32.28 15.10
CA SER A 103 9.79 -33.21 15.55
C SER A 103 8.39 -32.63 15.36
N PHE A 104 8.18 -31.33 15.65
CA PHE A 104 6.91 -30.66 15.43
C PHE A 104 6.60 -30.44 13.94
N LEU A 105 7.61 -30.17 13.10
CA LEU A 105 7.43 -30.09 11.65
C LEU A 105 7.06 -31.45 11.06
N ARG A 106 7.71 -32.53 11.51
CA ARG A 106 7.32 -33.89 11.09
C ARG A 106 5.91 -34.25 11.56
N ALA A 107 5.54 -33.87 12.77
CA ALA A 107 4.17 -34.04 13.25
C ALA A 107 3.17 -33.23 12.42
N ALA A 108 3.48 -32.00 12.07
CA ALA A 108 2.65 -31.17 11.19
C ALA A 108 2.47 -31.80 9.79
N HIS A 109 3.53 -32.38 9.24
CA HIS A 109 3.46 -33.13 7.96
C HIS A 109 2.75 -34.48 8.06
N SER A 110 2.75 -35.12 9.23
CA SER A 110 2.07 -36.41 9.43
C SER A 110 0.57 -36.27 9.68
N VAL A 111 0.10 -35.08 10.08
CA VAL A 111 -1.33 -34.72 10.13
C VAL A 111 -1.83 -34.47 8.70
N GLN A 112 -1.81 -35.51 7.88
CA GLN A 112 -2.13 -35.48 6.46
C GLN A 112 -3.64 -35.64 6.17
N SER A 113 -4.47 -35.79 7.19
CA SER A 113 -5.93 -35.70 7.05
C SER A 113 -6.36 -34.26 7.25
N GLY A 114 -6.08 -33.44 6.24
CA GLY A 114 -6.59 -32.09 6.17
C GLY A 114 -8.12 -32.10 6.29
N SER A 115 -8.69 -31.18 7.03
CA SER A 115 -10.10 -30.88 6.93
C SER A 115 -10.38 -30.50 5.47
N ALA A 116 -11.30 -31.24 4.79
CA ALA A 116 -11.70 -30.90 3.42
C ALA A 116 -12.16 -29.44 3.31
N ARG A 117 -12.62 -28.84 4.42
CA ARG A 117 -12.93 -27.42 4.54
C ARG A 117 -11.67 -26.55 4.46
N ALA A 118 -10.62 -26.90 5.21
CA ALA A 118 -9.36 -26.17 5.19
C ALA A 118 -8.70 -26.23 3.81
N ASP A 119 -8.70 -27.40 3.16
CA ASP A 119 -8.14 -27.57 1.82
C ASP A 119 -8.90 -26.72 0.77
N TYR A 120 -10.25 -26.71 0.86
CA TYR A 120 -11.07 -25.89 -0.01
C TYR A 120 -10.81 -24.40 0.19
N LEU A 121 -10.84 -23.93 1.44
CA LEU A 121 -10.58 -22.52 1.76
C LEU A 121 -9.17 -22.11 1.35
N ASN A 122 -8.16 -22.96 1.58
CA ASN A 122 -6.79 -22.67 1.20
C ASN A 122 -6.63 -22.55 -0.32
N ALA A 123 -7.26 -23.41 -1.09
CA ALA A 123 -7.20 -23.37 -2.55
C ALA A 123 -7.73 -22.04 -3.12
N GLN A 124 -8.78 -21.46 -2.51
CA GLN A 124 -9.34 -20.17 -2.91
C GLN A 124 -8.50 -19.00 -2.35
N TYR A 125 -8.00 -19.15 -1.11
CA TYR A 125 -7.27 -18.12 -0.39
C TYR A 125 -5.88 -17.85 -0.98
N VAL A 126 -5.12 -18.90 -1.30
CA VAL A 126 -3.76 -18.78 -1.84
C VAL A 126 -3.74 -18.09 -3.21
N ASP A 127 -4.82 -18.20 -3.98
CA ASP A 127 -4.96 -17.54 -5.28
C ASP A 127 -4.88 -16.01 -5.19
N MET A 128 -5.23 -15.41 -4.04
CA MET A 128 -5.07 -13.97 -3.80
C MET A 128 -3.62 -13.50 -3.78
N PHE A 129 -2.69 -14.38 -3.43
CA PHE A 129 -1.24 -14.09 -3.39
C PHE A 129 -0.54 -14.46 -4.69
N SER A 130 -1.27 -14.94 -5.70
CA SER A 130 -0.74 -15.23 -7.03
C SER A 130 -0.50 -13.94 -7.82
N ASP A 131 0.40 -13.99 -8.82
CA ASP A 131 0.70 -12.85 -9.69
C ASP A 131 -0.53 -12.29 -10.42
N LEU A 132 -1.56 -13.11 -10.66
CA LEU A 132 -2.79 -12.71 -11.36
C LEU A 132 -3.74 -11.87 -10.50
N ARG A 133 -3.72 -12.07 -9.19
CA ARG A 133 -4.60 -11.36 -8.25
C ARG A 133 -3.84 -10.50 -7.23
N ASN A 134 -2.60 -10.27 -7.44
CA ASN A 134 -1.62 -9.64 -6.58
C ASN A 134 -2.20 -8.74 -5.47
N VAL A 135 -2.43 -9.33 -4.30
CA VAL A 135 -2.98 -8.64 -3.13
C VAL A 135 -2.14 -7.41 -2.73
N ARG A 136 -0.86 -7.39 -3.07
CA ARG A 136 0.05 -6.26 -2.83
C ARG A 136 -0.45 -4.97 -3.50
N ASP A 137 -0.91 -5.03 -4.76
CA ASP A 137 -1.40 -3.86 -5.48
C ASP A 137 -2.69 -3.32 -4.83
N HIS A 138 -3.53 -4.22 -4.31
CA HIS A 138 -4.72 -3.83 -3.56
C HIS A 138 -4.37 -3.20 -2.22
N ILE A 139 -3.34 -3.70 -1.52
CA ILE A 139 -2.83 -3.13 -0.28
C ILE A 139 -2.21 -1.75 -0.53
N GLU A 140 -1.41 -1.57 -1.58
CA GLU A 140 -0.85 -0.27 -1.95
C GLU A 140 -1.94 0.80 -2.10
N ARG A 141 -3.00 0.49 -2.86
CA ARG A 141 -4.16 1.40 -3.01
C ARG A 141 -4.92 1.60 -1.70
N ALA A 142 -5.00 0.57 -0.85
CA ALA A 142 -5.60 0.69 0.46
C ALA A 142 -4.82 1.63 1.39
N LEU A 143 -3.49 1.57 1.34
CA LEU A 143 -2.61 2.49 2.06
C LEU A 143 -2.81 3.93 1.59
N ALA A 144 -3.03 4.13 0.30
CA ALA A 144 -3.30 5.44 -0.28
C ALA A 144 -4.67 6.00 0.13
N LEU A 145 -5.73 5.19 0.07
CA LEU A 145 -7.11 5.63 0.26
C LEU A 145 -7.63 5.49 1.70
N GLY A 146 -6.82 4.92 2.60
CA GLY A 146 -7.20 4.69 4.00
C GLY A 146 -7.90 3.35 4.25
N GLY A 147 -7.99 2.46 3.26
CA GLY A 147 -8.46 1.10 3.46
C GLY A 147 -9.07 0.43 2.23
N VAL A 148 -9.26 -0.88 2.34
CA VAL A 148 -9.92 -1.72 1.34
C VAL A 148 -10.79 -2.77 2.02
N VAL A 149 -11.94 -3.04 1.46
CA VAL A 149 -12.81 -4.15 1.85
C VAL A 149 -12.51 -5.35 0.97
N LEU A 150 -12.30 -6.49 1.60
CA LEU A 150 -12.24 -7.81 0.96
C LEU A 150 -13.64 -8.41 1.08
N LYS A 151 -14.37 -8.48 -0.03
CA LYS A 151 -15.74 -8.98 -0.09
C LYS A 151 -15.77 -10.30 -0.86
N PRO A 152 -15.80 -11.47 -0.20
CA PRO A 152 -15.96 -12.75 -0.87
C PRO A 152 -17.39 -12.91 -1.39
N PHE A 153 -17.54 -13.51 -2.56
CA PHE A 153 -18.82 -13.89 -3.15
C PHE A 153 -18.69 -15.22 -3.90
N VAL A 154 -19.81 -15.89 -4.12
CA VAL A 154 -19.80 -17.18 -4.83
C VAL A 154 -20.16 -16.95 -6.28
N ALA A 155 -19.27 -17.38 -7.18
CA ALA A 155 -19.49 -17.39 -8.62
C ALA A 155 -19.01 -18.74 -9.20
N ASN A 156 -19.82 -19.36 -10.05
CA ASN A 156 -19.49 -20.62 -10.72
C ASN A 156 -19.03 -21.75 -9.76
N GLY A 157 -19.60 -21.82 -8.56
CA GLY A 157 -19.24 -22.82 -7.55
C GLY A 157 -17.89 -22.59 -6.86
N ARG A 158 -17.31 -21.39 -6.98
CA ARG A 158 -16.07 -20.97 -6.33
C ARG A 158 -16.29 -19.69 -5.55
N ILE A 159 -15.45 -19.45 -4.55
CA ILE A 159 -15.41 -18.18 -3.83
C ILE A 159 -14.43 -17.27 -4.56
N GLU A 160 -14.92 -16.15 -5.04
CA GLU A 160 -14.15 -15.07 -5.61
C GLU A 160 -14.13 -13.87 -4.66
N THR A 161 -13.21 -12.94 -4.87
CA THR A 161 -13.04 -11.76 -4.00
C THR A 161 -13.18 -10.49 -4.81
N ASP A 162 -14.03 -9.60 -4.32
CA ASP A 162 -14.13 -8.22 -4.78
C ASP A 162 -13.37 -7.30 -3.81
N PHE A 163 -12.47 -6.46 -4.34
CA PHE A 163 -11.70 -5.48 -3.57
C PHE A 163 -12.34 -4.10 -3.70
N VAL A 164 -12.98 -3.65 -2.63
CA VAL A 164 -13.71 -2.37 -2.64
C VAL A 164 -12.94 -1.32 -1.83
N TYR A 165 -12.46 -0.28 -2.50
CA TYR A 165 -11.70 0.79 -1.86
C TYR A 165 -12.59 1.81 -1.15
N ALA A 166 -12.00 2.64 -0.28
CA ALA A 166 -12.70 3.60 0.55
C ALA A 166 -13.56 4.62 -0.23
N ASN A 167 -13.26 4.89 -1.49
CA ASN A 167 -14.08 5.75 -2.36
C ASN A 167 -15.37 5.08 -2.89
N LYS A 168 -15.49 3.75 -2.77
CA LYS A 168 -16.66 2.96 -3.18
C LYS A 168 -17.37 2.28 -2.00
N PHE A 169 -17.00 2.63 -0.78
CA PHE A 169 -17.44 2.01 0.46
C PHE A 169 -17.86 3.05 1.48
N ALA A 170 -19.02 2.87 2.10
CA ALA A 170 -19.54 3.73 3.13
C ALA A 170 -20.04 2.90 4.33
N PRO A 171 -19.36 2.90 5.48
CA PRO A 171 -19.91 2.34 6.70
C PRO A 171 -21.12 3.16 7.15
N VAL A 172 -22.17 2.48 7.56
CA VAL A 172 -23.43 3.10 8.01
C VAL A 172 -23.56 2.97 9.51
N SER A 173 -23.29 1.79 10.06
CA SER A 173 -23.28 1.57 11.52
C SER A 173 -22.09 0.72 11.95
N PHE A 174 -21.71 0.88 13.20
CA PHE A 174 -20.62 0.15 13.84
C PHE A 174 -20.88 0.01 15.34
N ASN A 175 -20.24 -0.96 15.96
CA ASN A 175 -20.33 -1.20 17.41
C ASN A 175 -19.29 -0.35 18.19
N SER A 176 -19.30 -0.48 19.52
CA SER A 176 -18.36 0.23 20.42
C SER A 176 -16.88 -0.09 20.15
N ASN A 177 -16.60 -1.25 19.53
CA ASN A 177 -15.25 -1.66 19.12
C ASN A 177 -14.86 -1.10 17.75
N LYS A 178 -15.69 -0.25 17.13
CA LYS A 178 -15.56 0.24 15.76
C LYS A 178 -15.58 -0.88 14.70
N GLU A 179 -16.19 -2.02 15.00
CA GLU A 179 -16.48 -3.06 14.01
C GLU A 179 -17.75 -2.69 13.25
N ILE A 180 -17.69 -2.76 11.95
CA ILE A 180 -18.78 -2.36 11.06
C ILE A 180 -19.90 -3.38 11.14
N THR A 181 -21.12 -2.91 11.39
CA THR A 181 -22.33 -3.74 11.46
C THR A 181 -23.27 -3.51 10.30
N SER A 182 -23.11 -2.40 9.58
CA SER A 182 -23.75 -2.21 8.29
C SER A 182 -22.93 -1.30 7.37
N ALA A 183 -22.98 -1.57 6.07
CA ALA A 183 -22.20 -0.86 5.08
C ALA A 183 -22.90 -0.80 3.74
N LEU A 184 -22.62 0.26 2.98
CA LEU A 184 -23.07 0.48 1.62
C LEU A 184 -21.88 0.40 0.68
N PHE A 185 -22.03 -0.36 -0.41
CA PHE A 185 -21.06 -0.50 -1.49
C PHE A 185 -21.62 0.08 -2.78
N ALA A 186 -20.74 0.59 -3.64
CA ALA A 186 -21.08 1.01 -4.97
C ALA A 186 -20.30 0.21 -6.02
N ASP A 187 -21.02 -0.39 -6.95
CA ASP A 187 -20.48 -0.98 -8.16
C ASP A 187 -20.94 -0.16 -9.35
N GLN A 188 -20.04 0.14 -10.28
CA GLN A 188 -20.33 1.02 -11.40
C GLN A 188 -19.91 0.40 -12.72
N LYS A 189 -20.82 0.49 -13.70
CA LYS A 189 -20.60 0.03 -15.08
C LYS A 189 -20.98 1.14 -16.05
N THR A 190 -20.16 1.32 -17.07
CA THR A 190 -20.47 2.27 -18.15
C THR A 190 -20.81 1.50 -19.41
N ILE A 191 -22.00 1.69 -19.94
CA ILE A 191 -22.49 1.09 -21.17
C ILE A 191 -22.85 2.21 -22.15
N GLY A 192 -22.04 2.38 -23.19
CA GLY A 192 -22.21 3.49 -24.12
C GLY A 192 -21.95 4.85 -23.45
N ARG A 193 -22.98 5.69 -23.37
CA ARG A 193 -22.95 7.01 -22.69
C ARG A 193 -23.59 7.00 -21.32
N ASP A 194 -24.12 5.85 -20.90
CA ASP A 194 -24.83 5.74 -19.62
C ASP A 194 -23.92 5.09 -18.58
N THR A 195 -23.89 5.69 -17.42
CA THR A 195 -23.22 5.16 -16.24
C THR A 195 -24.25 4.60 -15.29
N TYR A 196 -24.18 3.30 -15.08
CA TYR A 196 -25.03 2.56 -14.15
C TYR A 196 -24.29 2.41 -12.83
N THR A 197 -24.93 2.72 -11.72
CA THR A 197 -24.39 2.55 -10.36
C THR A 197 -25.32 1.67 -9.56
N ARG A 198 -24.85 0.47 -9.18
CA ARG A 198 -25.53 -0.39 -8.23
C ARG A 198 -25.06 -0.03 -6.82
N LEU A 199 -26.02 0.22 -5.94
CA LEU A 199 -25.79 0.34 -4.51
C LEU A 199 -26.23 -0.94 -3.81
N GLU A 200 -25.30 -1.53 -3.06
CA GLU A 200 -25.47 -2.78 -2.33
C GLU A 200 -25.33 -2.48 -0.83
N TYR A 201 -26.41 -2.62 -0.08
CA TYR A 201 -26.45 -2.35 1.36
C TYR A 201 -26.48 -3.63 2.16
N HIS A 202 -25.48 -3.85 2.98
CA HIS A 202 -25.31 -4.98 3.87
C HIS A 202 -25.63 -4.56 5.30
N VAL A 203 -26.42 -5.37 6.02
CA VAL A 203 -26.75 -5.12 7.41
C VAL A 203 -26.82 -6.43 8.20
N LEU A 204 -26.21 -6.41 9.38
CA LEU A 204 -26.25 -7.48 10.37
C LEU A 204 -27.25 -7.10 11.47
N GLU A 205 -28.34 -7.84 11.60
CA GLU A 205 -29.39 -7.62 12.60
C GLU A 205 -29.58 -8.89 13.45
N GLY A 206 -29.04 -8.87 14.66
CA GLY A 206 -29.11 -10.03 15.54
C GLY A 206 -28.37 -11.24 14.97
N THR A 207 -29.11 -12.30 14.62
CA THR A 207 -28.57 -13.51 13.95
C THR A 207 -28.92 -13.57 12.47
N GLY A 208 -29.45 -12.50 11.91
CA GLY A 208 -29.82 -12.39 10.51
C GLY A 208 -28.91 -11.44 9.75
N TYR A 209 -28.66 -11.75 8.49
CA TYR A 209 -27.87 -10.91 7.57
C TYR A 209 -28.70 -10.57 6.35
N SER A 210 -28.87 -9.30 6.07
CA SER A 210 -29.67 -8.84 4.93
C SER A 210 -28.81 -8.06 3.94
N ILE A 211 -29.05 -8.28 2.65
CA ILE A 211 -28.45 -7.56 1.53
C ILE A 211 -29.57 -6.94 0.71
N PHE A 212 -29.44 -5.65 0.41
CA PHE A 212 -30.38 -4.91 -0.43
C PHE A 212 -29.64 -4.32 -1.61
N ASN A 213 -30.20 -4.48 -2.82
CA ASN A 213 -29.63 -3.97 -4.05
C ASN A 213 -30.58 -2.97 -4.72
N THR A 214 -30.04 -1.85 -5.22
CA THR A 214 -30.75 -0.91 -6.07
C THR A 214 -29.80 -0.34 -7.12
N ALA A 215 -30.32 0.01 -8.29
CA ALA A 215 -29.52 0.56 -9.37
C ALA A 215 -30.00 1.96 -9.77
N TYR A 216 -29.06 2.76 -10.22
CA TYR A 216 -29.25 4.12 -10.74
C TYR A 216 -28.57 4.22 -12.10
N CYS A 217 -29.15 5.01 -13.00
CA CYS A 217 -28.60 5.30 -14.32
C CYS A 217 -28.45 6.79 -14.52
N LYS A 218 -27.26 7.22 -14.93
CA LYS A 218 -26.93 8.59 -15.27
C LYS A 218 -26.45 8.67 -16.71
N HIS A 219 -27.07 9.55 -17.51
CA HIS A 219 -26.59 9.84 -18.84
C HIS A 219 -25.47 10.87 -18.83
N ASN A 220 -24.32 10.53 -19.40
CA ASN A 220 -23.17 11.42 -19.47
C ASN A 220 -23.18 12.22 -20.77
N TYR A 221 -23.26 13.53 -20.64
CA TYR A 221 -23.28 14.46 -21.79
C TYR A 221 -21.88 14.75 -22.36
N THR A 222 -20.83 14.60 -21.53
CA THR A 222 -19.42 14.85 -21.90
C THR A 222 -18.55 13.67 -21.49
N ALA A 223 -17.49 13.40 -22.27
CA ALA A 223 -16.57 12.30 -22.02
C ALA A 223 -15.71 12.50 -20.73
N ASP A 224 -15.53 13.73 -20.28
CA ASP A 224 -14.68 14.08 -19.14
C ASP A 224 -15.26 13.69 -17.77
N THR A 225 -16.55 13.33 -17.70
CA THR A 225 -17.20 12.93 -16.44
C THR A 225 -17.08 11.43 -16.14
N MET A 226 -16.35 10.66 -16.96
CA MET A 226 -16.26 9.19 -16.83
C MET A 226 -15.37 8.69 -15.68
N ASN A 227 -14.58 9.55 -15.04
CA ASN A 227 -13.51 9.09 -14.15
C ASN A 227 -13.77 9.20 -12.64
N GLU A 228 -14.88 9.74 -12.20
CA GLU A 228 -15.19 9.86 -10.76
C GLU A 228 -16.21 8.80 -10.32
N CYS A 229 -15.76 7.55 -10.27
CA CYS A 229 -16.50 6.47 -9.62
C CYS A 229 -16.39 6.59 -8.09
N CYS A 230 -17.28 7.37 -7.50
CA CYS A 230 -17.32 7.54 -6.06
C CYS A 230 -18.74 7.33 -5.53
N ILE A 231 -18.90 6.48 -4.50
CA ILE A 231 -20.16 6.35 -3.75
C ILE A 231 -20.61 7.71 -3.19
N TRP A 232 -19.66 8.62 -3.03
CA TRP A 232 -19.84 9.97 -2.50
C TRP A 232 -20.34 10.99 -3.55
N SER A 233 -20.71 10.54 -4.76
CA SER A 233 -21.34 11.42 -5.75
C SER A 233 -22.78 11.75 -5.35
N ALA A 234 -23.12 13.04 -5.37
CA ALA A 234 -24.48 13.50 -5.08
C ALA A 234 -25.47 13.22 -6.22
N ASP A 235 -24.98 12.86 -7.40
CA ASP A 235 -25.77 12.68 -8.61
C ASP A 235 -25.48 11.31 -9.24
N LEU A 236 -26.23 10.31 -8.80
CA LEU A 236 -26.22 8.96 -9.37
C LEU A 236 -27.23 8.81 -10.53
N GLY A 237 -27.95 9.85 -10.88
CA GLY A 237 -28.99 9.82 -11.90
C GLY A 237 -30.35 9.33 -11.37
N SER A 238 -31.12 8.66 -12.23
CA SER A 238 -32.47 8.17 -11.95
C SER A 238 -32.42 6.69 -11.55
N PRO A 239 -33.33 6.23 -10.66
CA PRO A 239 -33.48 4.80 -10.37
C PRO A 239 -33.76 4.00 -11.65
N CYS A 240 -33.13 2.86 -11.79
CA CYS A 240 -33.34 1.92 -12.88
C CYS A 240 -33.39 0.48 -12.36
N GLU A 241 -33.84 -0.45 -13.22
CA GLU A 241 -33.89 -1.88 -12.91
C GLU A 241 -32.47 -2.48 -12.92
N LEU A 242 -32.22 -3.47 -12.05
CA LEU A 242 -30.96 -4.21 -12.04
C LEU A 242 -30.69 -4.90 -13.38
N SER A 243 -31.75 -5.38 -14.04
CA SER A 243 -31.70 -6.04 -15.35
C SER A 243 -31.22 -5.14 -16.51
N ALA A 244 -31.11 -3.83 -16.29
CA ALA A 244 -30.51 -2.91 -17.27
C ALA A 244 -29.02 -3.17 -17.53
N VAL A 245 -28.34 -3.84 -16.59
CA VAL A 245 -26.95 -4.29 -16.72
C VAL A 245 -26.94 -5.82 -16.71
N PRO A 246 -26.43 -6.49 -17.77
CA PRO A 246 -26.49 -7.94 -17.88
C PRO A 246 -25.90 -8.69 -16.67
N GLU A 247 -24.79 -8.20 -16.12
CA GLU A 247 -24.12 -8.83 -14.97
C GLU A 247 -24.93 -8.69 -13.66
N TRP A 248 -25.91 -7.80 -13.61
CA TRP A 248 -26.78 -7.61 -12.43
C TRP A 248 -28.18 -8.20 -12.59
N ALA A 249 -28.50 -8.75 -13.78
CA ALA A 249 -29.84 -9.22 -14.10
C ALA A 249 -30.33 -10.36 -13.18
N GLU A 250 -29.40 -11.19 -12.69
CA GLU A 250 -29.71 -12.31 -11.79
C GLU A 250 -29.63 -11.92 -10.30
N ILE A 251 -29.23 -10.68 -9.98
CA ILE A 251 -29.08 -10.22 -8.60
C ILE A 251 -30.45 -9.90 -8.01
N SER A 252 -30.80 -10.56 -6.90
CA SER A 252 -32.03 -10.29 -6.19
C SER A 252 -32.01 -8.90 -5.52
N PRO A 253 -33.08 -8.11 -5.60
CA PRO A 253 -33.18 -6.81 -4.92
C PRO A 253 -33.05 -6.91 -3.40
N LYS A 254 -33.44 -8.06 -2.81
CA LYS A 254 -33.34 -8.35 -1.39
C LYS A 254 -32.99 -9.79 -1.15
N VAL A 255 -31.97 -10.02 -0.33
CA VAL A 255 -31.57 -11.34 0.17
C VAL A 255 -31.55 -11.29 1.69
N HIS A 256 -32.09 -12.30 2.36
CA HIS A 256 -31.99 -12.47 3.81
C HIS A 256 -31.41 -13.84 4.11
N ILE A 257 -30.42 -13.88 4.98
CA ILE A 257 -29.67 -15.07 5.36
C ILE A 257 -29.81 -15.22 6.87
N GLU A 258 -30.37 -16.32 7.32
CA GLU A 258 -30.50 -16.65 8.75
C GLU A 258 -29.22 -17.27 9.30
N ASN A 259 -29.04 -17.20 10.61
CA ASN A 259 -27.92 -17.79 11.35
C ASN A 259 -26.53 -17.28 10.96
N VAL A 260 -26.44 -16.04 10.50
CA VAL A 260 -25.18 -15.34 10.26
C VAL A 260 -24.97 -14.30 11.35
N ASN A 261 -23.88 -14.40 12.08
CA ASN A 261 -23.55 -13.55 13.24
C ASN A 261 -22.35 -12.63 12.99
N ARG A 262 -21.90 -12.51 11.74
CA ARG A 262 -20.77 -11.66 11.33
C ARG A 262 -21.02 -11.01 9.98
N MET A 263 -20.28 -9.95 9.68
CA MET A 263 -20.29 -9.39 8.34
C MET A 263 -19.65 -10.36 7.35
N LEU A 264 -20.23 -10.46 6.13
CA LEU A 264 -19.70 -11.30 5.06
C LEU A 264 -18.66 -10.56 4.20
N PHE A 265 -17.91 -9.69 4.82
CA PHE A 265 -16.74 -9.01 4.28
C PHE A 265 -15.77 -8.65 5.40
N ALA A 266 -14.52 -8.38 5.04
CA ALA A 266 -13.49 -7.92 5.96
C ALA A 266 -12.96 -6.56 5.53
N TYR A 267 -12.65 -5.67 6.48
CA TYR A 267 -12.17 -4.33 6.19
C TYR A 267 -10.75 -4.13 6.69
N PHE A 268 -9.79 -4.03 5.77
CA PHE A 268 -8.43 -3.61 6.07
C PHE A 268 -8.35 -2.09 6.15
N ARG A 269 -7.80 -1.59 7.23
CA ARG A 269 -7.47 -0.18 7.40
C ARG A 269 -6.06 -0.02 7.97
N PRO A 270 -5.27 0.98 7.52
CA PRO A 270 -4.01 1.30 8.16
C PRO A 270 -4.21 1.60 9.65
N PRO A 271 -3.39 1.06 10.57
CA PRO A 271 -3.57 1.21 12.02
C PRO A 271 -3.11 2.60 12.50
N ARG A 272 -3.70 3.64 11.93
CA ARG A 272 -3.45 5.05 12.27
C ARG A 272 -4.69 5.68 12.86
N ALA A 273 -4.50 6.58 13.82
CA ALA A 273 -5.61 7.35 14.38
C ALA A 273 -6.23 8.24 13.30
N ASN A 274 -7.55 8.16 13.14
CA ASN A 274 -8.31 9.08 12.32
C ASN A 274 -8.57 10.36 13.13
N TRP A 275 -7.84 11.43 12.82
CA TRP A 275 -8.01 12.73 13.48
C TRP A 275 -8.98 13.65 12.74
N LEU A 276 -9.32 13.31 11.49
CA LEU A 276 -10.28 14.06 10.68
C LEU A 276 -11.72 13.76 11.09
N ASP A 277 -11.94 12.49 11.47
CA ASP A 277 -13.24 11.98 11.91
C ASP A 277 -13.01 10.89 12.98
N PRO A 278 -12.75 11.30 14.25
CA PRO A 278 -12.36 10.37 15.31
C PRO A 278 -13.41 9.30 15.61
N ASP A 279 -14.67 9.58 15.34
CA ASP A 279 -15.79 8.67 15.62
C ASP A 279 -16.00 7.66 14.48
N SER A 280 -15.51 7.97 13.27
CA SER A 280 -15.63 7.08 12.11
C SER A 280 -14.75 5.81 12.23
N PRO A 281 -15.24 4.65 11.76
CA PRO A 281 -14.44 3.44 11.65
C PRO A 281 -13.50 3.47 10.43
N ILE A 282 -13.62 4.44 9.53
CA ILE A 282 -12.79 4.53 8.31
C ILE A 282 -11.34 4.87 8.68
N GLY A 283 -10.40 4.21 8.01
CA GLY A 283 -8.98 4.51 8.11
C GLY A 283 -8.57 5.76 7.35
N VAL A 284 -7.36 6.22 7.59
CA VAL A 284 -6.75 7.39 6.92
C VAL A 284 -5.56 6.94 6.08
N SER A 285 -5.28 7.68 5.01
CA SER A 285 -4.11 7.45 4.17
C SER A 285 -2.82 7.45 4.99
N VAL A 286 -1.86 6.61 4.60
CA VAL A 286 -0.55 6.55 5.24
C VAL A 286 0.25 7.84 5.05
N PHE A 287 -0.02 8.61 4.03
CA PHE A 287 0.61 9.91 3.79
C PHE A 287 -0.24 11.12 4.23
N ALA A 288 -1.44 10.90 4.79
CA ALA A 288 -2.34 12.00 5.14
C ALA A 288 -1.72 13.05 6.07
N ARG A 289 -0.82 12.66 6.98
CA ARG A 289 -0.08 13.63 7.83
C ARG A 289 1.03 14.35 7.09
N ALA A 290 1.48 13.80 5.97
CA ALA A 290 2.58 14.33 5.17
C ALA A 290 2.12 15.23 4.02
N GLU A 291 0.83 15.48 3.84
CA GLU A 291 0.28 16.25 2.70
C GLU A 291 1.00 17.58 2.49
N HIS A 292 1.15 18.37 3.55
CA HIS A 292 1.83 19.66 3.47
C HIS A 292 3.33 19.52 3.13
N ALA A 293 4.01 18.51 3.68
CA ALA A 293 5.41 18.27 3.38
C ALA A 293 5.61 17.80 1.92
N ILE A 294 4.66 17.05 1.39
CA ILE A 294 4.62 16.62 -0.01
C ILE A 294 4.42 17.83 -0.93
N GLU A 295 3.48 18.72 -0.60
CA GLU A 295 3.25 19.95 -1.36
C GLU A 295 4.53 20.82 -1.42
N GLU A 296 5.20 21.01 -0.29
CA GLU A 296 6.42 21.80 -0.25
C GLU A 296 7.61 21.13 -0.96
N ALA A 297 7.67 19.79 -0.96
CA ALA A 297 8.65 19.05 -1.75
C ALA A 297 8.42 19.27 -3.26
N ASP A 298 7.17 19.19 -3.73
CA ASP A 298 6.81 19.44 -5.13
C ASP A 298 7.11 20.89 -5.55
N ARG A 299 6.80 21.86 -4.69
CA ARG A 299 7.15 23.27 -4.90
C ARG A 299 8.66 23.48 -4.95
N GLN A 300 9.41 22.83 -4.08
CA GLN A 300 10.86 22.90 -4.09
C GLN A 300 11.46 22.25 -5.33
N PHE A 301 10.95 21.12 -5.76
CA PHE A 301 11.33 20.46 -7.01
C PHE A 301 11.07 21.39 -8.23
N THR A 302 9.93 22.04 -8.25
CA THR A 302 9.59 23.02 -9.29
C THR A 302 10.58 24.20 -9.31
N ARG A 303 11.00 24.70 -8.13
CA ARG A 303 12.05 25.75 -8.01
C ARG A 303 13.39 25.29 -8.58
N ILE A 304 13.76 24.02 -8.36
CA ILE A 304 14.97 23.43 -8.94
C ILE A 304 14.89 23.43 -10.46
N LEU A 305 13.78 22.94 -11.02
CA LEU A 305 13.57 22.93 -12.48
C LEU A 305 13.61 24.34 -13.09
N TRP A 306 13.02 25.30 -12.36
CA TRP A 306 13.03 26.70 -12.77
C TRP A 306 14.44 27.29 -12.69
N GLU A 307 15.23 26.99 -11.64
CA GLU A 307 16.61 27.45 -11.50
C GLU A 307 17.45 27.02 -12.72
N TYR A 308 17.38 25.76 -13.12
CA TYR A 308 18.09 25.28 -14.32
C TYR A 308 17.67 26.00 -15.59
N LYS A 309 16.39 26.33 -15.74
CA LYS A 309 15.89 27.12 -16.88
C LYS A 309 16.35 28.57 -16.82
N ALA A 310 16.30 29.19 -15.64
CA ALA A 310 16.60 30.59 -15.43
C ALA A 310 18.11 30.90 -15.52
N THR A 311 18.95 29.92 -15.12
CA THR A 311 20.40 30.06 -15.15
C THR A 311 21.04 29.57 -16.43
N GLU A 312 20.24 29.23 -17.44
CA GLU A 312 20.76 28.89 -18.76
C GLU A 312 21.60 30.05 -19.30
N ALA A 313 22.87 29.77 -19.63
CA ALA A 313 23.78 30.77 -20.15
C ALA A 313 23.21 31.38 -21.43
N ALA A 314 23.20 32.69 -21.49
CA ALA A 314 22.72 33.42 -22.65
C ALA A 314 23.63 34.58 -23.00
N VAL A 315 23.69 34.89 -24.28
CA VAL A 315 24.39 36.06 -24.79
C VAL A 315 23.35 37.05 -25.31
N PHE A 316 23.20 38.16 -24.59
CA PHE A 316 22.39 39.27 -25.06
C PHE A 316 23.15 40.06 -26.07
N ALA A 317 22.67 40.12 -27.31
CA ALA A 317 23.32 40.80 -28.42
C ALA A 317 22.34 41.75 -29.12
N ASP A 318 22.84 42.90 -29.49
CA ASP A 318 22.05 43.87 -30.27
C ASP A 318 21.71 43.30 -31.66
N SER A 319 20.49 43.51 -32.11
CA SER A 319 20.02 43.05 -33.44
C SER A 319 20.93 43.50 -34.57
N ARG A 320 21.63 44.60 -34.44
CA ARG A 320 22.59 45.15 -35.39
C ARG A 320 23.85 44.30 -35.58
N LEU A 321 24.15 43.39 -34.66
CA LEU A 321 25.30 42.48 -34.74
C LEU A 321 25.03 41.25 -35.62
N PHE A 322 23.76 41.04 -36.00
CA PHE A 322 23.37 39.89 -36.82
C PHE A 322 23.07 40.32 -38.29
N LYS A 323 23.30 39.40 -39.23
CA LYS A 323 22.78 39.56 -40.57
C LYS A 323 21.26 39.48 -40.53
N LEU A 324 20.61 40.30 -41.30
CA LEU A 324 19.14 40.27 -41.41
C LEU A 324 18.71 39.30 -42.51
N SER A 325 17.62 38.61 -42.25
CA SER A 325 16.93 37.80 -43.23
C SER A 325 16.22 38.71 -44.27
N ASN A 326 15.74 38.13 -45.38
CA ASN A 326 14.94 38.87 -46.37
C ASN A 326 13.65 39.49 -45.77
N LYS A 327 13.27 39.08 -44.54
CA LYS A 327 12.13 39.63 -43.81
C LYS A 327 12.51 40.69 -42.76
N GLY A 328 13.80 41.04 -42.66
CA GLY A 328 14.30 41.97 -41.68
C GLY A 328 14.52 41.39 -40.27
N GLU A 329 14.45 40.07 -40.12
CA GLU A 329 14.69 39.39 -38.82
C GLU A 329 16.18 39.04 -38.68
N PRO A 330 16.78 39.15 -37.47
CA PRO A 330 18.17 38.80 -37.27
C PRO A 330 18.39 37.29 -37.45
N LEU A 331 19.37 36.94 -38.30
CA LEU A 331 19.78 35.56 -38.53
C LEU A 331 20.75 35.13 -37.42
N LEU A 332 20.29 34.23 -36.56
CA LEU A 332 21.12 33.61 -35.51
C LEU A 332 21.99 32.50 -36.11
N PRO A 333 23.18 32.20 -35.52
CA PRO A 333 23.97 31.06 -35.92
C PRO A 333 23.19 29.74 -35.77
N VAL A 334 23.21 28.92 -36.82
CA VAL A 334 22.49 27.63 -36.85
C VAL A 334 22.97 26.72 -35.71
N GLY A 335 22.03 26.20 -34.91
CA GLY A 335 22.31 25.34 -33.76
C GLY A 335 22.68 26.07 -32.47
N MET A 336 22.77 27.40 -32.52
CA MET A 336 23.05 28.23 -31.34
C MET A 336 21.94 29.25 -31.02
N GLU A 337 20.80 29.10 -31.65
CA GLU A 337 19.66 30.02 -31.50
C GLU A 337 19.22 30.15 -30.06
N ARG A 338 19.40 29.11 -29.25
CA ARG A 338 19.02 29.08 -27.83
C ARG A 338 19.92 29.93 -26.95
N ILE A 339 21.20 30.13 -27.36
CA ILE A 339 22.17 30.88 -26.56
C ILE A 339 22.01 32.39 -26.77
N TYR A 340 21.57 32.83 -27.97
CA TYR A 340 21.49 34.24 -28.29
C TYR A 340 20.10 34.84 -27.98
N ARG A 341 20.09 35.93 -27.20
CA ARG A 341 18.91 36.75 -26.91
C ARG A 341 19.09 38.09 -27.63
N VAL A 342 18.28 38.32 -28.65
CA VAL A 342 18.36 39.57 -29.43
C VAL A 342 17.67 40.70 -28.71
N LEU A 343 18.39 41.80 -28.47
CA LEU A 343 17.84 43.04 -27.90
C LEU A 343 17.72 44.07 -29.00
N ASN A 344 16.58 44.74 -29.06
CA ASN A 344 16.43 45.93 -29.95
C ASN A 344 16.81 47.17 -29.15
N GLY A 345 18.08 47.61 -29.33
CA GLY A 345 18.59 48.81 -28.65
C GLY A 345 18.05 50.08 -29.29
N ASP A 346 17.72 51.08 -28.46
CA ASP A 346 17.37 52.43 -28.93
C ASP A 346 18.60 53.07 -29.58
N SER A 347 18.42 53.57 -30.77
CA SER A 347 19.46 54.07 -31.69
C SER A 347 20.15 55.38 -31.23
N LYS A 348 19.92 55.87 -30.01
CA LYS A 348 20.37 57.21 -29.57
C LYS A 348 21.66 57.23 -28.73
N ASN A 349 22.13 56.12 -28.24
CA ASN A 349 23.36 56.03 -27.46
C ASN A 349 24.38 55.11 -28.12
N SER A 350 25.19 55.69 -29.00
CA SER A 350 26.29 55.01 -29.69
C SER A 350 27.55 54.99 -28.81
N GLU A 351 27.51 54.37 -27.68
CA GLU A 351 28.68 53.91 -26.96
C GLU A 351 29.06 52.52 -27.51
N GLY A 352 30.25 52.37 -27.96
CA GLY A 352 30.91 51.36 -28.79
C GLY A 352 30.36 49.93 -28.83
N LEU A 353 30.65 49.19 -29.92
CA LEU A 353 30.25 47.81 -30.20
C LEU A 353 30.40 46.84 -29.00
N ALA A 354 31.33 47.09 -28.07
CA ALA A 354 31.56 46.28 -26.86
C ALA A 354 30.45 46.40 -25.83
N SER A 355 29.63 47.49 -25.86
CA SER A 355 28.48 47.69 -24.98
C SER A 355 27.23 46.94 -25.41
N ASN A 356 27.21 46.39 -26.65
CA ASN A 356 26.05 45.78 -27.27
C ASN A 356 26.03 44.26 -27.15
N LEU A 357 27.02 43.66 -26.51
CA LEU A 357 27.09 42.24 -26.20
C LEU A 357 27.24 42.06 -24.70
N LYS A 358 26.30 41.34 -24.07
CA LYS A 358 26.33 41.10 -22.65
C LYS A 358 26.15 39.61 -22.39
N GLU A 359 27.12 39.00 -21.75
CA GLU A 359 27.03 37.61 -21.34
C GLU A 359 26.20 37.52 -20.04
N TYR A 360 25.32 36.53 -19.99
CA TYR A 360 24.57 36.12 -18.82
C TYR A 360 24.92 34.68 -18.50
N ALA A 361 25.75 34.49 -17.48
CA ALA A 361 26.16 33.18 -16.99
C ALA A 361 26.11 33.18 -15.45
N PRO A 362 24.92 33.12 -14.86
CA PRO A 362 24.77 33.12 -13.41
C PRO A 362 25.24 31.80 -12.81
N THR A 363 25.69 31.86 -11.56
CA THR A 363 26.06 30.67 -10.79
C THR A 363 24.78 29.92 -10.37
N ILE A 364 24.72 28.63 -10.66
CA ILE A 364 23.60 27.76 -10.28
C ILE A 364 23.68 27.47 -8.77
N ARG A 365 22.55 27.55 -8.08
CA ARG A 365 22.41 27.28 -6.63
C ARG A 365 21.90 25.86 -6.35
N ASP A 366 22.23 24.89 -7.19
CA ASP A 366 21.73 23.52 -7.18
C ASP A 366 21.91 22.82 -5.83
N VAL A 367 23.12 22.84 -5.27
CA VAL A 367 23.44 22.18 -3.98
C VAL A 367 22.51 22.62 -2.86
N SER A 368 22.28 23.93 -2.72
CA SER A 368 21.41 24.44 -1.65
C SER A 368 19.92 24.11 -1.88
N LEU A 369 19.51 24.08 -3.14
CA LEU A 369 18.13 23.76 -3.51
C LEU A 369 17.84 22.26 -3.32
N PHE A 370 18.75 21.38 -3.75
CA PHE A 370 18.63 19.94 -3.49
C PHE A 370 18.71 19.61 -1.99
N ASN A 371 19.56 20.28 -1.23
CA ASN A 371 19.57 20.14 0.23
C ASN A 371 18.24 20.53 0.86
N GLY A 372 17.57 21.56 0.34
CA GLY A 372 16.22 21.95 0.74
C GLY A 372 15.18 20.87 0.44
N LEU A 373 15.20 20.33 -0.78
CA LEU A 373 14.33 19.23 -1.19
C LEU A 373 14.56 18.01 -0.30
N ASN A 374 15.81 17.62 -0.09
CA ASN A 374 16.16 16.49 0.74
C ASN A 374 15.64 16.59 2.20
N LYS A 375 15.60 17.81 2.75
CA LYS A 375 14.99 18.05 4.08
C LYS A 375 13.50 17.82 4.08
N TRP A 376 12.77 18.20 3.04
CA TRP A 376 11.34 17.92 2.91
C TRP A 376 11.08 16.43 2.76
N LEU A 377 11.88 15.71 1.94
CA LEU A 377 11.77 14.25 1.79
C LEU A 377 11.95 13.54 3.13
N ARG A 378 12.89 14.00 3.98
CA ARG A 378 13.09 13.47 5.35
C ARG A 378 11.88 13.68 6.25
N ILE A 379 11.19 14.81 6.12
CA ILE A 379 9.96 15.08 6.87
C ILE A 379 8.85 14.13 6.39
N VAL A 380 8.73 13.88 5.08
CA VAL A 380 7.80 12.89 4.54
C VAL A 380 8.08 11.50 5.10
N GLU A 381 9.34 11.03 5.10
CA GLU A 381 9.73 9.74 5.70
C GLU A 381 9.33 9.66 7.19
N LEU A 382 9.61 10.73 7.96
CA LEU A 382 9.26 10.80 9.37
C LEU A 382 7.76 10.66 9.60
N GLN A 383 6.94 11.37 8.83
CA GLN A 383 5.48 11.43 8.99
C GLN A 383 4.78 10.18 8.47
N THR A 384 5.36 9.52 7.48
CA THR A 384 4.81 8.28 6.90
C THR A 384 5.29 7.02 7.65
N GLY A 385 6.35 7.13 8.46
CA GLY A 385 6.91 6.02 9.23
C GLY A 385 7.93 5.20 8.45
N LEU A 386 8.41 5.71 7.32
CA LEU A 386 9.51 5.11 6.57
C LEU A 386 10.86 5.34 7.28
N ALA A 387 11.81 4.47 6.98
CA ALA A 387 13.18 4.64 7.45
C ALA A 387 13.81 5.85 6.76
N TYR A 388 14.65 6.55 7.49
CA TYR A 388 15.44 7.64 6.96
C TYR A 388 16.38 7.16 5.84
N GLY A 389 16.33 7.81 4.70
CA GLY A 389 17.12 7.45 3.52
C GLY A 389 16.44 6.38 2.64
N THR A 390 15.14 6.18 2.80
CA THR A 390 14.33 5.36 1.89
C THR A 390 13.99 6.14 0.61
N ILE A 391 13.62 7.41 0.76
CA ILE A 391 13.26 8.32 -0.34
C ILE A 391 14.28 9.46 -0.42
N SER A 392 14.81 9.91 0.74
CA SER A 392 15.79 10.99 0.82
C SER A 392 17.21 10.49 0.60
N ASP A 393 18.06 11.37 0.05
CA ASP A 393 19.49 11.07 -0.05
C ASP A 393 20.12 10.93 1.31
N VAL A 394 20.92 9.89 1.45
CA VAL A 394 21.81 9.68 2.58
C VAL A 394 23.08 10.50 2.32
N ASN A 395 23.13 11.76 2.81
CA ASN A 395 24.38 12.49 2.78
C ASN A 395 25.46 11.67 3.51
N GLU A 396 26.67 11.66 2.98
CA GLU A 396 27.87 10.96 3.47
C GLU A 396 28.38 11.42 4.87
N VAL A 397 27.59 12.20 5.60
CA VAL A 397 27.88 12.47 7.00
C VAL A 397 27.73 11.16 7.75
N GLU A 398 28.82 10.65 8.27
CA GLU A 398 28.95 9.46 9.09
C GLU A 398 27.76 9.34 10.05
N LYS A 399 26.75 8.55 9.66
CA LYS A 399 25.69 8.18 10.60
C LYS A 399 26.28 7.22 11.61
N THR A 400 26.06 7.48 12.86
CA THR A 400 26.37 6.51 13.90
C THR A 400 25.54 5.26 13.67
N ALA A 401 26.11 4.10 13.93
CA ALA A 401 25.38 2.82 13.83
C ALA A 401 24.04 2.87 14.59
N SER A 402 23.98 3.62 15.69
CA SER A 402 22.78 3.83 16.50
C SER A 402 21.67 4.57 15.76
N GLU A 403 21.98 5.56 14.93
CA GLU A 403 20.97 6.30 14.15
C GLU A 403 20.38 5.47 13.02
N ILE A 404 21.20 4.65 12.39
CA ILE A 404 20.74 3.70 11.35
C ILE A 404 19.80 2.67 11.98
N VAL A 405 20.18 2.11 13.13
CA VAL A 405 19.34 1.12 13.86
C VAL A 405 18.02 1.75 14.28
N ALA A 406 18.03 2.96 14.86
CA ALA A 406 16.82 3.65 15.27
C ALA A 406 15.88 3.96 14.10
N SER A 407 16.42 4.31 12.94
CA SER A 407 15.64 4.57 11.71
C SER A 407 14.98 3.28 11.19
N LYS A 408 15.74 2.18 11.13
CA LYS A 408 15.22 0.86 10.73
C LYS A 408 14.14 0.36 11.70
N GLN A 409 14.32 0.54 13.02
CA GLN A 409 13.33 0.14 14.04
C GLN A 409 11.99 0.86 13.84
N ARG A 410 11.99 2.15 13.45
CA ARG A 410 10.74 2.87 13.16
C ARG A 410 9.99 2.26 11.99
N SER A 411 10.66 2.04 10.87
CA SER A 411 10.05 1.43 9.68
C SER A 411 9.50 0.05 10.01
N GLN A 412 10.28 -0.76 10.73
CA GLN A 412 9.83 -2.08 11.19
C GLN A 412 8.59 -2.00 12.05
N SER A 413 8.54 -1.10 13.03
CA SER A 413 7.36 -0.92 13.88
C SER A 413 6.13 -0.54 13.06
N THR A 414 6.29 0.33 12.04
CA THR A 414 5.21 0.71 11.13
C THR A 414 4.75 -0.49 10.29
N VAL A 415 5.67 -1.24 9.71
CA VAL A 415 5.38 -2.42 8.89
C VAL A 415 4.72 -3.51 9.74
N SER A 416 5.25 -3.80 10.93
CA SER A 416 4.67 -4.81 11.85
C SER A 416 3.24 -4.45 12.28
N ALA A 417 2.97 -3.16 12.53
CA ALA A 417 1.61 -2.72 12.84
C ALA A 417 0.65 -2.90 11.64
N LEU A 418 1.11 -2.63 10.42
CA LEU A 418 0.35 -2.86 9.18
C LEU A 418 0.10 -4.36 8.96
N GLN A 419 1.12 -5.20 9.16
CA GLN A 419 1.02 -6.66 9.07
C GLN A 419 -0.01 -7.21 10.07
N SER A 420 0.04 -6.79 11.32
CA SER A 420 -0.93 -7.20 12.35
C SER A 420 -2.37 -6.78 12.01
N ALA A 421 -2.55 -5.59 11.41
CA ALA A 421 -3.86 -5.16 10.95
C ALA A 421 -4.35 -6.01 9.78
N LEU A 422 -3.46 -6.39 8.86
CA LEU A 422 -3.79 -7.27 7.73
C LEU A 422 -4.11 -8.70 8.20
N GLU A 423 -3.35 -9.26 9.16
CA GLU A 423 -3.64 -10.56 9.78
C GLU A 423 -5.07 -10.62 10.31
N LYS A 424 -5.48 -9.61 11.09
CA LYS A 424 -6.84 -9.53 11.61
C LYS A 424 -7.87 -9.53 10.47
N THR A 425 -7.64 -8.72 9.46
CA THR A 425 -8.54 -8.60 8.29
C THR A 425 -8.65 -9.90 7.51
N LEU A 426 -7.53 -10.57 7.26
CA LEU A 426 -7.51 -11.86 6.55
C LEU A 426 -8.18 -12.96 7.38
N GLY A 427 -8.07 -12.91 8.71
CA GLY A 427 -8.83 -13.80 9.60
C GLY A 427 -10.35 -13.61 9.48
N GLU A 428 -10.81 -12.36 9.46
CA GLU A 428 -12.23 -12.02 9.24
C GLU A 428 -12.69 -12.43 7.83
N TYR A 429 -11.84 -12.24 6.82
CA TYR A 429 -12.10 -12.64 5.43
C TYR A 429 -12.26 -14.16 5.28
N VAL A 430 -11.33 -14.96 5.82
CA VAL A 430 -11.43 -16.43 5.77
C VAL A 430 -12.68 -16.91 6.52
N ALA A 431 -13.04 -16.26 7.63
CA ALA A 431 -14.27 -16.58 8.35
C ALA A 431 -15.56 -16.24 7.56
N ALA A 432 -15.52 -15.20 6.72
CA ALA A 432 -16.61 -14.91 5.78
C ALA A 432 -16.67 -15.96 4.65
N MET A 433 -15.52 -16.38 4.11
CA MET A 433 -15.43 -17.47 3.14
C MET A 433 -16.00 -18.78 3.69
N ASP A 434 -15.68 -19.12 4.95
CA ASP A 434 -16.20 -20.30 5.62
C ASP A 434 -17.73 -20.28 5.73
N THR A 435 -18.29 -19.13 6.11
CA THR A 435 -19.75 -18.93 6.15
C THR A 435 -20.38 -19.13 4.76
N LEU A 436 -19.79 -18.56 3.71
CA LEU A 436 -20.27 -18.76 2.33
C LEU A 436 -20.14 -20.20 1.87
N ALA A 437 -19.03 -20.88 2.21
CA ALA A 437 -18.84 -22.28 1.87
C ALA A 437 -19.89 -23.19 2.53
N THR A 438 -20.36 -22.85 3.73
CA THR A 438 -21.47 -23.55 4.41
C THR A 438 -22.81 -23.24 3.74
N LEU A 439 -23.10 -21.96 3.47
CA LEU A 439 -24.36 -21.53 2.85
C LEU A 439 -24.59 -22.16 1.47
N TYR A 440 -23.54 -22.28 0.67
CA TYR A 440 -23.61 -22.83 -0.68
C TYR A 440 -23.23 -24.32 -0.77
N GLY A 441 -22.90 -24.97 0.37
CA GLY A 441 -22.54 -26.39 0.40
C GLY A 441 -21.29 -26.71 -0.42
N LEU A 442 -20.32 -25.81 -0.51
CA LEU A 442 -19.14 -25.91 -1.37
C LEU A 442 -18.10 -26.91 -0.85
N ALA A 443 -18.05 -27.10 0.46
CA ALA A 443 -17.21 -28.11 1.13
C ALA A 443 -17.84 -28.53 2.46
N PRO A 444 -17.56 -29.76 2.95
CA PRO A 444 -18.03 -30.22 4.26
C PRO A 444 -17.54 -29.30 5.40
N GLU A 445 -18.31 -29.18 6.48
CA GLU A 445 -17.88 -28.47 7.67
C GLU A 445 -16.63 -29.13 8.27
N GLY A 446 -15.71 -28.31 8.78
CA GLY A 446 -14.48 -28.79 9.39
C GLY A 446 -13.66 -27.65 10.00
N GLY A 447 -12.75 -27.99 10.92
CA GLY A 447 -11.87 -27.01 11.54
C GLY A 447 -10.80 -26.52 10.56
N TYR A 448 -10.48 -25.22 10.66
CA TYR A 448 -9.39 -24.58 9.93
C TYR A 448 -8.70 -23.56 10.84
N GLU A 449 -7.46 -23.24 10.51
CA GLU A 449 -6.67 -22.21 11.16
C GLU A 449 -5.83 -21.47 10.12
N LEU A 450 -5.71 -20.16 10.28
CA LEU A 450 -4.94 -19.32 9.39
C LEU A 450 -3.55 -19.09 9.96
N SER A 451 -2.51 -19.35 9.19
CA SER A 451 -1.12 -19.12 9.57
C SER A 451 -0.48 -18.05 8.71
N PHE A 452 0.37 -17.23 9.33
CA PHE A 452 1.12 -16.17 8.69
C PHE A 452 2.60 -16.36 8.89
N GLU A 453 3.38 -16.13 7.84
CA GLU A 453 4.82 -16.02 7.86
C GLU A 453 5.22 -14.70 7.22
N TRP A 454 5.64 -13.77 8.08
CA TRP A 454 6.24 -12.52 7.66
C TRP A 454 7.76 -12.70 7.71
N GLY A 455 8.46 -12.40 6.61
CA GLY A 455 9.92 -12.51 6.59
C GLY A 455 10.58 -11.50 7.53
N ASP A 456 11.69 -11.91 8.12
CA ASP A 456 12.48 -11.10 9.06
C ASP A 456 13.59 -10.28 8.37
N SER A 457 13.70 -10.31 7.04
CA SER A 457 14.83 -9.76 6.28
C SER A 457 15.04 -8.25 6.42
N ILE A 458 14.00 -7.52 6.88
CA ILE A 458 14.09 -6.07 7.10
C ILE A 458 14.96 -5.72 8.32
N VAL A 459 15.12 -6.65 9.26
CA VAL A 459 15.68 -6.37 10.60
C VAL A 459 16.98 -7.08 10.87
N THR A 460 17.12 -8.27 10.39
CA THR A 460 18.30 -9.09 10.64
C THR A 460 19.40 -8.72 9.64
N ASP A 461 20.41 -7.99 10.14
CA ASP A 461 21.71 -8.00 9.48
C ASP A 461 22.27 -9.43 9.62
N THR A 462 21.93 -10.28 8.64
CA THR A 462 22.35 -11.70 8.61
C THR A 462 23.86 -11.83 8.76
N ASN A 463 24.64 -10.85 8.33
CA ASN A 463 26.09 -10.83 8.49
C ASN A 463 26.49 -10.59 9.95
N LEU A 464 25.78 -9.67 10.64
CA LEU A 464 26.04 -9.41 12.06
C LEU A 464 25.64 -10.62 12.91
N GLU A 465 24.48 -11.20 12.64
CA GLU A 465 23.99 -12.38 13.36
C GLU A 465 24.89 -13.61 13.09
N PHE A 466 25.31 -13.80 11.84
CA PHE A 466 26.29 -14.82 11.48
C PHE A 466 27.61 -14.61 12.23
N SER A 467 28.12 -13.38 12.28
CA SER A 467 29.33 -13.04 13.01
C SER A 467 29.21 -13.35 14.52
N GLN A 468 28.08 -12.99 15.14
CA GLN A 468 27.80 -13.29 16.54
C GLN A 468 27.71 -14.79 16.80
N ARG A 469 27.00 -15.54 15.96
CA ARG A 469 26.90 -17.01 16.07
C ARG A 469 28.25 -17.68 15.87
N MET A 470 29.06 -17.19 14.94
CA MET A 470 30.44 -17.68 14.74
C MET A 470 31.35 -17.38 15.95
N GLN A 471 31.18 -16.19 16.59
CA GLN A 471 31.90 -15.91 17.84
C GLN A 471 31.46 -16.83 18.98
N MET A 472 30.16 -17.11 19.10
CA MET A 472 29.65 -18.08 20.09
C MET A 472 30.16 -19.51 19.81
N ASN A 473 30.27 -19.90 18.54
CA ASN A 473 30.85 -21.17 18.14
C ASN A 473 32.33 -21.21 18.50
N ALA A 474 33.10 -20.17 18.18
CA ALA A 474 34.52 -20.07 18.54
C ALA A 474 34.77 -20.08 20.05
N ALA A 475 33.82 -19.56 20.84
CA ALA A 475 33.84 -19.58 22.31
C ALA A 475 33.35 -20.90 22.89
N GLY A 476 32.97 -21.89 22.06
CA GLY A 476 32.48 -23.21 22.52
C GLY A 476 31.08 -23.17 23.13
N LEU A 477 30.34 -22.09 22.98
CA LEU A 477 28.98 -21.88 23.51
C LEU A 477 27.90 -22.40 22.56
N LEU A 478 28.20 -22.58 21.27
CA LEU A 478 27.29 -23.04 20.23
C LEU A 478 28.03 -24.05 19.32
N ASP A 479 27.35 -25.11 18.92
CA ASP A 479 27.93 -26.08 17.94
C ASP A 479 27.86 -25.47 16.52
N GLY A 480 28.84 -25.84 15.67
CA GLY A 480 28.94 -25.38 14.29
C GLY A 480 27.83 -25.88 13.38
N VAL A 481 27.25 -27.05 13.65
CA VAL A 481 26.16 -27.62 12.85
C VAL A 481 24.89 -26.77 12.86
N PRO A 482 24.36 -26.35 14.02
CA PRO A 482 23.23 -25.42 14.05
C PRO A 482 23.49 -24.07 13.38
N VAL A 483 24.73 -23.57 13.42
CA VAL A 483 25.10 -22.29 12.76
C VAL A 483 25.02 -22.44 11.24
N LEU A 484 25.54 -23.52 10.69
CA LEU A 484 25.49 -23.81 9.26
C LEU A 484 24.08 -24.13 8.80
N ALA A 485 23.32 -24.92 9.56
CA ALA A 485 21.91 -25.21 9.26
C ALA A 485 21.06 -23.93 9.17
N TRP A 486 21.28 -23.00 10.12
CA TRP A 486 20.61 -21.70 10.10
C TRP A 486 21.04 -20.84 8.90
N TYR A 487 22.36 -20.75 8.62
CA TYR A 487 22.89 -19.88 7.56
C TYR A 487 22.46 -20.32 6.15
N PHE A 488 22.46 -21.63 5.89
CA PHE A 488 22.07 -22.19 4.60
C PHE A 488 20.57 -22.58 4.52
N GLY A 489 19.81 -22.42 5.59
CA GLY A 489 18.40 -22.82 5.62
C GLY A 489 18.17 -24.32 5.37
N CYS A 490 19.13 -25.17 5.71
CA CYS A 490 19.10 -26.61 5.49
C CYS A 490 18.91 -27.41 6.79
N SER A 491 18.63 -28.70 6.68
CA SER A 491 18.52 -29.58 7.85
C SER A 491 19.87 -29.76 8.57
N GLU A 492 19.83 -30.09 9.87
CA GLU A 492 21.07 -30.37 10.63
C GLU A 492 21.87 -31.54 10.04
N GLU A 493 21.19 -32.49 9.40
CA GLU A 493 21.84 -33.63 8.73
C GLU A 493 22.62 -33.18 7.49
N GLU A 494 22.05 -32.29 6.69
CA GLU A 494 22.72 -31.71 5.53
C GLU A 494 23.84 -30.75 5.96
N ALA A 495 23.61 -29.93 6.98
CA ALA A 495 24.64 -29.08 7.57
C ALA A 495 25.82 -29.90 8.11
N LYS A 496 25.54 -31.05 8.76
CA LYS A 496 26.56 -31.98 9.25
C LYS A 496 27.35 -32.65 8.12
N ALA A 497 26.71 -32.90 6.98
CA ALA A 497 27.40 -33.42 5.79
C ALA A 497 28.32 -32.37 5.14
N MET A 498 28.05 -31.08 5.30
CA MET A 498 28.88 -29.96 4.82
C MET A 498 30.11 -29.70 5.72
N MET A 499 30.08 -30.17 6.97
CA MET A 499 31.21 -30.00 7.88
C MET A 499 32.44 -30.78 7.38
N PRO A 500 33.65 -30.19 7.41
CA PRO A 500 34.85 -30.90 7.04
C PRO A 500 35.05 -32.08 7.99
N LYS A 501 35.28 -33.29 7.44
CA LYS A 501 35.64 -34.46 8.24
C LYS A 501 36.92 -34.11 8.98
N LYS A 502 36.89 -34.15 10.33
CA LYS A 502 38.09 -33.94 11.16
C LYS A 502 39.20 -34.83 10.61
N SER A 503 40.23 -34.24 10.04
CA SER A 503 41.39 -34.97 9.62
C SER A 503 42.10 -35.48 10.90
N LYS A 504 42.43 -36.78 10.94
CA LYS A 504 43.14 -37.44 12.05
C LYS A 504 44.57 -36.92 12.27
N LEU A 505 44.90 -35.71 11.85
CA LEU A 505 46.25 -35.14 11.87
C LEU A 505 46.61 -34.39 13.15
N PHE A 506 45.70 -34.26 14.12
CA PHE A 506 45.98 -33.53 15.38
C PHE A 506 45.81 -34.37 16.67
N ASP A 507 45.64 -35.68 16.57
CA ASP A 507 45.48 -36.57 17.74
C ASP A 507 46.79 -37.29 18.13
N GLY A 508 47.90 -36.67 17.85
CA GLY A 508 49.20 -37.27 18.08
C GLY A 508 50.26 -36.37 18.72
N ARG A 509 49.95 -35.73 19.87
CA ARG A 509 50.97 -35.17 20.77
C ARG A 509 50.37 -34.76 22.13
N SER A 510 50.01 -35.73 22.93
CA SER A 510 49.93 -35.56 24.39
C SER A 510 49.94 -36.87 25.15
N ASP A 511 50.85 -37.76 24.80
CA ASP A 511 51.23 -38.86 25.69
C ASP A 511 52.72 -39.15 25.47
N GLN A 512 53.54 -38.54 26.27
CA GLN A 512 54.85 -39.02 26.72
C GLN A 512 55.66 -37.89 27.40
N ILE A 513 55.33 -37.59 28.61
CA ILE A 513 56.34 -37.26 29.61
C ILE A 513 56.00 -38.11 30.83
N GLU A 514 56.40 -39.36 30.80
CA GLU A 514 56.62 -40.14 32.00
C GLU A 514 57.98 -39.79 32.60
N ASP A 515 57.96 -39.66 33.90
CA ASP A 515 59.02 -39.46 34.81
C ASP A 515 60.26 -40.35 34.53
N LYS A 516 61.41 -39.72 34.58
CA LYS A 516 62.63 -40.32 35.11
C LYS A 516 63.48 -39.32 35.81
N GLU A 517 63.58 -39.54 37.16
CA GLU A 517 64.54 -39.09 38.17
C GLU A 517 64.54 -37.65 38.56
#